data_98c5a3a1c18826ba00282b53f404b5d4
#
_entry.id   98c5a3a1c18826ba00282b53f404b5d4
#
_cell.length_a   1.000
_cell.length_b   1.000
_cell.length_c   1.000
_cell.angle_alpha   90.00
_cell.angle_beta   90.00
_cell.angle_gamma   90.00
#
_symmetry.space_group_name_H-M   'P 1'
#
loop_
_entity.id
_entity.type
_entity.pdbx_description
1 polymer ?
#
loop_
_entity_poly.entity_id
_entity_poly.type
_entity_poly.pdbx_seq_one_letter_code
_entity_poly.pdbx_strand_id
1 'polypeptide(L)'
;FLYNTLIIAVTLSVTLLVRRRVFAGFLICILWAVIGITDFVLLQFRTTPFTAVDLLMVKSAFSIMGHYLSIFEILLIFAGIALAAAGCVILWRKAPKYGQTIHYTVAVPFCAAAVAAALLFTNVGTHLNLLAVNFGNLADAFHSYGLPYCFMNSLLNTGIDRPDSYSSDLVESIVESLDNSVAYAAP
;
A
#
# COMPACT_ATOMS: atom_id res chain seq x y z
N PHE A 1 11.60 10.26 -4.60
CA PHE A 1 11.47 10.83 -3.26
C PHE A 1 10.27 11.76 -3.15
N LEU A 2 10.18 12.84 -3.94
CA LEU A 2 9.10 13.86 -3.87
C LEU A 2 7.69 13.25 -3.94
N TYR A 3 7.50 12.25 -4.81
CA TYR A 3 6.21 11.62 -4.97
C TYR A 3 5.78 10.82 -3.73
N ASN A 4 6.70 10.09 -3.09
CA ASN A 4 6.43 9.39 -1.83
C ASN A 4 6.08 10.35 -0.70
N THR A 5 6.77 11.49 -0.65
CA THR A 5 6.44 12.57 0.30
C THR A 5 5.04 13.13 0.04
N LEU A 6 4.63 13.27 -1.22
CA LEU A 6 3.29 13.71 -1.59
C LEU A 6 2.22 12.72 -1.12
N ILE A 7 2.42 11.41 -1.31
CA ILE A 7 1.49 10.38 -0.84
C ILE A 7 1.31 10.46 0.68
N ILE A 8 2.42 10.56 1.42
CA ILE A 8 2.36 10.67 2.89
C ILE A 8 1.66 12.00 3.29
N ALA A 9 1.95 13.10 2.61
CA ALA A 9 1.31 14.38 2.87
C ALA A 9 -0.21 14.34 2.60
N VAL A 10 -0.65 13.65 1.54
CA VAL A 10 -2.07 13.43 1.27
C VAL A 10 -2.73 12.66 2.40
N THR A 11 -2.12 11.57 2.88
CA THR A 11 -2.68 10.82 4.02
C THR A 11 -2.72 11.68 5.29
N LEU A 12 -1.70 12.50 5.53
CA LEU A 12 -1.67 13.43 6.66
C LEU A 12 -2.71 14.56 6.54
N SER A 13 -3.11 14.96 5.34
CA SER A 13 -4.13 15.99 5.14
C SER A 13 -5.48 15.64 5.79
N VAL A 14 -5.78 14.33 5.92
CA VAL A 14 -6.97 13.84 6.63
C VAL A 14 -7.03 14.31 8.09
N THR A 15 -5.89 14.62 8.70
CA THR A 15 -5.85 15.18 10.06
C THR A 15 -6.58 16.52 10.19
N LEU A 16 -6.72 17.26 9.09
CA LEU A 16 -7.44 18.55 9.08
C LEU A 16 -8.95 18.37 9.30
N LEU A 17 -9.48 17.18 8.99
CA LEU A 17 -10.91 16.85 9.13
C LEU A 17 -11.27 16.41 10.56
N VAL A 18 -10.27 16.16 11.42
CA VAL A 18 -10.46 15.59 12.75
C VAL A 18 -10.14 16.61 13.83
N ARG A 19 -10.97 16.69 14.89
CA ARG A 19 -10.72 17.59 16.03
C ARG A 19 -9.45 17.27 16.82
N ARG A 20 -9.02 15.99 16.83
CA ARG A 20 -7.79 15.55 17.51
C ARG A 20 -6.67 15.37 16.50
N ARG A 21 -6.24 16.45 15.88
CA ARG A 21 -5.26 16.45 14.78
C ARG A 21 -3.95 15.77 15.14
N VAL A 22 -3.45 16.03 16.35
CA VAL A 22 -2.18 15.42 16.84
C VAL A 22 -2.33 13.92 16.96
N PHE A 23 -3.45 13.43 17.49
CA PHE A 23 -3.71 12.00 17.57
C PHE A 23 -3.84 11.35 16.19
N ALA A 24 -4.61 11.97 15.30
CA ALA A 24 -4.80 11.48 13.93
C ALA A 24 -3.47 11.44 13.16
N GLY A 25 -2.65 12.49 13.28
CA GLY A 25 -1.32 12.53 12.67
C GLY A 25 -0.41 11.43 13.20
N PHE A 26 -0.40 11.23 14.52
CA PHE A 26 0.37 10.16 15.15
C PHE A 26 -0.08 8.76 14.68
N LEU A 27 -1.39 8.55 14.53
CA LEU A 27 -1.95 7.29 14.05
C LEU A 27 -1.54 7.00 12.60
N ILE A 28 -1.55 8.01 11.73
CA ILE A 28 -1.08 7.89 10.35
C ILE A 28 0.43 7.61 10.30
N CYS A 29 1.22 8.27 11.14
CA CYS A 29 2.66 7.99 11.24
C CYS A 29 2.93 6.56 11.70
N ILE A 30 2.19 6.06 12.70
CA ILE A 30 2.29 4.67 13.14
C ILE A 30 1.91 3.73 12.00
N LEU A 31 0.84 4.00 11.27
CA LEU A 31 0.41 3.17 10.15
C LEU A 31 1.55 3.01 9.12
N TRP A 32 2.15 4.11 8.68
CA TRP A 32 3.27 4.06 7.75
C TRP A 32 4.51 3.38 8.33
N ALA A 33 4.78 3.59 9.63
CA ALA A 33 5.88 2.91 10.32
C ALA A 33 5.65 1.40 10.40
N VAL A 34 4.42 0.95 10.71
CA VAL A 34 4.07 -0.47 10.74
C VAL A 34 4.21 -1.10 9.35
N ILE A 35 3.73 -0.44 8.30
CA ILE A 35 3.89 -0.91 6.93
C ILE A 35 5.39 -1.05 6.59
N GLY A 36 6.20 -0.03 6.91
CA GLY A 36 7.64 -0.06 6.63
C GLY A 36 8.40 -1.12 7.44
N ILE A 37 8.06 -1.30 8.72
CA ILE A 37 8.67 -2.35 9.54
C ILE A 37 8.26 -3.73 9.04
N THR A 38 6.99 -3.92 8.67
CA THR A 38 6.49 -5.19 8.11
C THR A 38 7.23 -5.53 6.83
N ASP A 39 7.38 -4.55 5.93
CA ASP A 39 8.13 -4.72 4.68
C ASP A 39 9.59 -5.12 4.96
N PHE A 40 10.26 -4.39 5.85
CA PHE A 40 11.64 -4.68 6.25
C PHE A 40 11.78 -6.10 6.80
N VAL A 41 10.87 -6.52 7.69
CA VAL A 41 10.89 -7.87 8.26
C VAL A 41 10.65 -8.93 7.19
N LEU A 42 9.65 -8.74 6.33
CA LEU A 42 9.33 -9.70 5.27
C LEU A 42 10.49 -9.89 4.29
N LEU A 43 11.22 -8.83 3.94
CA LEU A 43 12.39 -8.89 3.07
C LEU A 43 13.56 -9.69 3.67
N GLN A 44 13.56 -9.99 4.99
CA GLN A 44 14.53 -10.92 5.60
C GLN A 44 14.19 -12.39 5.31
N PHE A 45 12.92 -12.71 5.05
CA PHE A 45 12.43 -14.07 4.88
C PHE A 45 12.06 -14.41 3.43
N ARG A 46 11.73 -13.39 2.63
CA ARG A 46 11.33 -13.58 1.23
C ARG A 46 11.89 -12.44 0.36
N THR A 47 12.04 -12.70 -0.93
CA THR A 47 12.53 -11.71 -1.91
C THR A 47 11.47 -10.70 -2.34
N THR A 48 10.19 -10.95 -2.03
CA THR A 48 9.08 -10.07 -2.40
C THR A 48 8.70 -9.13 -1.26
N PRO A 49 8.61 -7.82 -1.52
CA PRO A 49 8.22 -6.82 -0.53
C PRO A 49 6.74 -6.93 -0.12
N PHE A 50 6.38 -6.20 0.94
CA PHE A 50 5.02 -6.15 1.46
C PHE A 50 4.07 -5.37 0.55
N THR A 51 2.98 -6.01 0.15
CA THR A 51 1.98 -5.42 -0.75
C THR A 51 0.58 -5.45 -0.11
N ALA A 52 -0.36 -4.71 -0.71
CA ALA A 52 -1.75 -4.73 -0.27
C ALA A 52 -2.40 -6.12 -0.42
N VAL A 53 -1.91 -6.96 -1.35
CA VAL A 53 -2.39 -8.34 -1.53
C VAL A 53 -2.09 -9.18 -0.29
N ASP A 54 -0.97 -8.93 0.40
CA ASP A 54 -0.63 -9.62 1.64
C ASP A 54 -1.67 -9.37 2.74
N LEU A 55 -2.34 -8.19 2.73
CA LEU A 55 -3.43 -7.92 3.67
C LEU A 55 -4.64 -8.84 3.45
N LEU A 56 -4.91 -9.22 2.21
CA LEU A 56 -5.98 -10.17 1.89
C LEU A 56 -5.64 -11.59 2.38
N MET A 57 -4.35 -11.89 2.45
CA MET A 57 -3.85 -13.20 2.89
C MET A 57 -3.69 -13.32 4.41
N VAL A 58 -3.94 -12.26 5.18
CA VAL A 58 -3.78 -12.25 6.65
C VAL A 58 -4.59 -13.37 7.32
N LYS A 59 -5.81 -13.64 6.83
CA LYS A 59 -6.63 -14.75 7.36
C LYS A 59 -5.94 -16.10 7.18
N SER A 60 -5.32 -16.34 6.04
CA SER A 60 -4.57 -17.57 5.76
C SER A 60 -3.30 -17.65 6.60
N ALA A 61 -2.61 -16.52 6.80
CA ALA A 61 -1.45 -16.43 7.68
C ALA A 61 -1.80 -16.82 9.13
N PHE A 62 -2.93 -16.36 9.65
CA PHE A 62 -3.40 -16.77 10.98
C PHE A 62 -3.65 -18.27 11.11
N SER A 63 -4.16 -18.93 10.06
CA SER A 63 -4.45 -20.36 10.09
C SER A 63 -3.19 -21.23 10.17
N ILE A 64 -2.06 -20.74 9.65
CA ILE A 64 -0.78 -21.47 9.63
C ILE A 64 0.19 -21.02 10.72
N MET A 65 -0.13 -19.92 11.42
CA MET A 65 0.75 -19.28 12.41
C MET A 65 1.20 -20.26 13.51
N GLY A 66 0.29 -21.14 13.97
CA GLY A 66 0.59 -22.13 15.00
C GLY A 66 1.58 -23.22 14.56
N HIS A 67 1.89 -23.35 13.25
CA HIS A 67 2.90 -24.28 12.75
C HIS A 67 4.31 -23.69 12.72
N TYR A 68 4.39 -22.34 12.69
CA TYR A 68 5.67 -21.61 12.55
C TYR A 68 6.10 -20.90 13.82
N LEU A 69 5.14 -20.54 14.69
CA LEU A 69 5.40 -19.79 15.90
C LEU A 69 5.10 -20.65 17.15
N SER A 70 5.97 -20.54 18.13
CA SER A 70 5.72 -21.13 19.45
C SER A 70 4.61 -20.37 20.18
N ILE A 71 3.97 -21.03 21.14
CA ILE A 71 2.91 -20.42 21.96
C ILE A 71 3.42 -19.14 22.65
N PHE A 72 4.68 -19.12 23.07
CA PHE A 72 5.30 -17.94 23.70
C PHE A 72 5.40 -16.77 22.75
N GLU A 73 5.82 -16.98 21.49
CA GLU A 73 5.90 -15.92 20.45
C GLU A 73 4.51 -15.38 20.11
N ILE A 74 3.52 -16.26 20.01
CA ILE A 74 2.13 -15.87 19.79
C ILE A 74 1.63 -14.98 20.94
N LEU A 75 1.87 -15.36 22.20
CA LEU A 75 1.50 -14.56 23.36
C LEU A 75 2.22 -13.20 23.37
N LEU A 76 3.48 -13.16 22.97
CA LEU A 76 4.26 -11.92 22.91
C LEU A 76 3.72 -10.97 21.83
N ILE A 77 3.31 -11.50 20.69
CA ILE A 77 2.66 -10.72 19.62
C ILE A 77 1.35 -10.13 20.12
N PHE A 78 0.47 -10.94 20.75
CA PHE A 78 -0.80 -10.45 21.29
C PHE A 78 -0.60 -9.42 22.40
N ALA A 79 0.39 -9.62 23.28
CA ALA A 79 0.75 -8.63 24.30
C ALA A 79 1.22 -7.30 23.67
N GLY A 80 2.03 -7.36 22.64
CA GLY A 80 2.46 -6.19 21.88
C GLY A 80 1.29 -5.42 21.25
N ILE A 81 0.36 -6.13 20.62
CA ILE A 81 -0.87 -5.55 20.05
C ILE A 81 -1.72 -4.90 21.15
N ALA A 82 -1.89 -5.58 22.29
CA ALA A 82 -2.65 -5.03 23.42
C ALA A 82 -2.02 -3.76 24.00
N LEU A 83 -0.70 -3.74 24.15
CA LEU A 83 0.06 -2.55 24.59
C LEU A 83 -0.07 -1.39 23.60
N ALA A 84 0.02 -1.67 22.31
CA ALA A 84 -0.17 -0.66 21.27
C ALA A 84 -1.59 -0.10 21.29
N ALA A 85 -2.60 -0.95 21.44
CA ALA A 85 -3.99 -0.54 21.57
C ALA A 85 -4.23 0.31 22.82
N ALA A 86 -3.68 -0.11 23.98
CA ALA A 86 -3.74 0.67 25.22
C ALA A 86 -3.05 2.04 25.06
N GLY A 87 -1.88 2.09 24.42
CA GLY A 87 -1.18 3.32 24.09
C GLY A 87 -2.03 4.25 23.23
N CYS A 88 -2.67 3.72 22.19
CA CYS A 88 -3.59 4.48 21.34
C CYS A 88 -4.78 5.05 22.13
N VAL A 89 -5.38 4.28 23.04
CA VAL A 89 -6.48 4.75 23.90
C VAL A 89 -6.02 5.86 24.86
N ILE A 90 -4.84 5.72 25.46
CA ILE A 90 -4.25 6.74 26.35
C ILE A 90 -3.99 8.02 25.57
N LEU A 91 -3.39 7.91 24.38
CA LEU A 91 -3.12 9.06 23.51
C LEU A 91 -4.43 9.71 23.06
N TRP A 92 -5.45 8.92 22.72
CA TRP A 92 -6.77 9.45 22.38
C TRP A 92 -7.36 10.27 23.52
N ARG A 93 -7.24 9.82 24.77
CA ARG A 93 -7.75 10.53 25.94
C ARG A 93 -6.94 11.80 26.27
N LYS A 94 -5.62 11.76 26.13
CA LYS A 94 -4.71 12.87 26.47
C LYS A 94 -4.50 13.86 25.32
N ALA A 95 -4.76 13.49 24.08
CA ALA A 95 -4.52 14.36 22.93
C ALA A 95 -5.38 15.65 23.01
N PRO A 96 -4.77 16.81 22.82
CA PRO A 96 -5.49 18.08 22.85
C PRO A 96 -6.54 18.11 21.73
N LYS A 97 -7.73 18.60 22.08
CA LYS A 97 -8.77 18.86 21.09
C LYS A 97 -8.54 20.22 20.49
N TYR A 98 -8.65 20.33 19.17
CA TYR A 98 -8.63 21.62 18.50
C TYR A 98 -9.81 22.44 18.98
N GLY A 99 -9.51 23.57 19.63
CA GLY A 99 -10.54 24.39 20.33
C GLY A 99 -11.44 25.22 19.41
N GLN A 100 -11.03 25.43 18.15
CA GLN A 100 -11.82 26.17 17.17
C GLN A 100 -12.74 25.22 16.38
N THR A 101 -13.79 25.81 15.78
CA THR A 101 -14.67 25.09 14.86
C THR A 101 -13.89 24.66 13.62
N ILE A 102 -14.04 23.39 13.21
CA ILE A 102 -13.44 22.92 11.98
C ILE A 102 -14.22 23.55 10.81
N HIS A 103 -13.54 24.34 10.00
CA HIS A 103 -14.12 24.87 8.77
C HIS A 103 -14.07 23.81 7.66
N TYR A 104 -15.05 22.90 7.66
CA TYR A 104 -15.13 21.83 6.66
C TYR A 104 -15.22 22.36 5.23
N THR A 105 -15.79 23.58 5.05
CA THR A 105 -15.84 24.27 3.76
C THR A 105 -14.46 24.56 3.15
N VAL A 106 -13.42 24.62 3.98
CA VAL A 106 -12.02 24.81 3.54
C VAL A 106 -11.23 23.51 3.62
N ALA A 107 -11.43 22.72 4.69
CA ALA A 107 -10.66 21.51 4.92
C ALA A 107 -10.97 20.42 3.90
N VAL A 108 -12.25 20.23 3.52
CA VAL A 108 -12.66 19.20 2.54
C VAL A 108 -12.10 19.50 1.14
N PRO A 109 -12.31 20.72 0.56
CA PRO A 109 -11.74 21.01 -0.76
C PRO A 109 -10.21 21.01 -0.76
N PHE A 110 -9.56 21.37 0.35
CA PHE A 110 -8.10 21.25 0.46
C PHE A 110 -7.64 19.78 0.37
N CYS A 111 -8.28 18.89 1.13
CA CYS A 111 -7.98 17.44 1.04
C CYS A 111 -8.29 16.88 -0.36
N ALA A 112 -9.42 17.29 -0.95
CA ALA A 112 -9.79 16.88 -2.30
C ALA A 112 -8.77 17.37 -3.35
N ALA A 113 -8.32 18.63 -3.22
CA ALA A 113 -7.28 19.18 -4.09
C ALA A 113 -5.94 18.44 -3.94
N ALA A 114 -5.56 18.05 -2.70
CA ALA A 114 -4.35 17.27 -2.45
C ALA A 114 -4.43 15.88 -3.10
N VAL A 115 -5.58 15.21 -3.00
CA VAL A 115 -5.82 13.93 -3.67
C VAL A 115 -5.80 14.10 -5.19
N ALA A 116 -6.49 15.11 -5.72
CA ALA A 116 -6.49 15.40 -7.16
C ALA A 116 -5.09 15.69 -7.68
N ALA A 117 -4.28 16.46 -6.94
CA ALA A 117 -2.89 16.72 -7.28
C ALA A 117 -2.06 15.43 -7.32
N ALA A 118 -2.25 14.53 -6.34
CA ALA A 118 -1.55 13.25 -6.34
C ALA A 118 -1.95 12.37 -7.53
N LEU A 119 -3.24 12.31 -7.88
CA LEU A 119 -3.74 11.57 -9.04
C LEU A 119 -3.21 12.16 -10.36
N LEU A 120 -3.19 13.48 -10.49
CA LEU A 120 -2.61 14.17 -11.66
C LEU A 120 -1.11 13.87 -11.78
N PHE A 121 -0.38 13.93 -10.67
CA PHE A 121 1.04 13.61 -10.66
C PHE A 121 1.31 12.16 -11.05
N THR A 122 0.46 11.21 -10.59
CA THR A 122 0.53 9.81 -11.01
C THR A 122 0.31 9.68 -12.51
N ASN A 123 -0.77 10.27 -13.01
CA ASN A 123 -1.14 10.21 -14.42
C ASN A 123 -0.02 10.79 -15.32
N VAL A 124 0.47 11.99 -14.99
CA VAL A 124 1.58 12.61 -15.73
C VAL A 124 2.85 11.76 -15.62
N GLY A 125 3.17 11.24 -14.42
CA GLY A 125 4.35 10.40 -14.21
C GLY A 125 4.31 9.09 -15.01
N THR A 126 3.13 8.48 -15.14
CA THR A 126 2.95 7.27 -15.98
C THR A 126 3.03 7.58 -17.46
N HIS A 127 2.42 8.68 -17.92
CA HIS A 127 2.52 9.12 -19.32
C HIS A 127 3.95 9.48 -19.74
N LEU A 128 4.73 10.05 -18.82
CA LEU A 128 6.15 10.37 -19.07
C LEU A 128 7.09 9.18 -18.84
N ASN A 129 6.57 7.97 -18.56
CA ASN A 129 7.33 6.77 -18.20
C ASN A 129 8.28 6.96 -17.00
N LEU A 130 7.99 7.93 -16.14
CA LEU A 130 8.71 8.13 -14.88
C LEU A 130 8.23 7.20 -13.76
N LEU A 131 6.98 6.74 -13.86
CA LEU A 131 6.33 5.83 -12.93
C LEU A 131 5.78 4.63 -13.71
N ALA A 132 6.12 3.42 -13.28
CA ALA A 132 5.54 2.20 -13.82
C ALA A 132 4.30 1.81 -13.03
N VAL A 133 3.24 1.43 -13.73
CA VAL A 133 2.00 0.91 -13.13
C VAL A 133 2.12 -0.60 -12.91
N ASN A 134 2.68 -1.30 -13.89
CA ASN A 134 2.92 -2.74 -13.84
C ASN A 134 4.40 -3.01 -13.59
N PHE A 135 4.68 -3.78 -12.56
CA PHE A 135 6.04 -4.10 -12.16
C PHE A 135 6.42 -5.50 -12.67
N GLY A 136 7.41 -5.57 -13.54
CA GLY A 136 7.98 -6.84 -13.98
C GLY A 136 8.73 -7.58 -12.85
N ASN A 137 9.44 -6.81 -12.01
CA ASN A 137 10.04 -7.28 -10.77
C ASN A 137 9.62 -6.35 -9.62
N LEU A 138 8.95 -6.94 -8.64
CA LEU A 138 8.39 -6.18 -7.52
C LEU A 138 9.47 -5.62 -6.59
N ALA A 139 10.55 -6.39 -6.34
CA ALA A 139 11.65 -5.94 -5.48
C ALA A 139 12.38 -4.73 -6.09
N ASP A 140 12.66 -4.76 -7.39
CA ASP A 140 13.30 -3.66 -8.10
C ASP A 140 12.41 -2.42 -8.13
N ALA A 141 11.09 -2.62 -8.24
CA ALA A 141 10.12 -1.52 -8.19
C ALA A 141 10.13 -0.82 -6.82
N PHE A 142 10.14 -1.57 -5.72
CA PHE A 142 10.21 -0.99 -4.37
C PHE A 142 11.51 -0.25 -4.12
N HIS A 143 12.63 -0.76 -4.64
CA HIS A 143 13.93 -0.09 -4.57
C HIS A 143 13.94 1.21 -5.38
N SER A 144 13.36 1.22 -6.57
CA SER A 144 13.41 2.37 -7.50
C SER A 144 12.37 3.44 -7.16
N TYR A 145 11.14 3.04 -6.87
CA TYR A 145 10.01 3.95 -6.64
C TYR A 145 9.72 4.22 -5.17
N GLY A 146 10.10 3.30 -4.29
CA GLY A 146 9.90 3.38 -2.84
C GLY A 146 8.57 2.81 -2.34
N LEU A 147 8.56 2.45 -1.06
CA LEU A 147 7.46 1.78 -0.37
C LEU A 147 6.09 2.49 -0.52
N PRO A 148 5.95 3.82 -0.26
CA PRO A 148 4.63 4.45 -0.31
C PRO A 148 3.97 4.36 -1.68
N TYR A 149 4.73 4.56 -2.76
CA TYR A 149 4.19 4.44 -4.11
C TYR A 149 3.77 3.01 -4.43
N CYS A 150 4.68 2.05 -4.24
CA CYS A 150 4.43 0.66 -4.61
C CYS A 150 3.31 0.04 -3.78
N PHE A 151 3.23 0.36 -2.49
CA PHE A 151 2.14 -0.09 -1.63
C PHE A 151 0.80 0.51 -2.06
N MET A 152 0.73 1.82 -2.32
CA MET A 152 -0.49 2.46 -2.81
C MET A 152 -0.89 1.96 -4.20
N ASN A 153 0.09 1.73 -5.09
CA ASN A 153 -0.17 1.13 -6.39
C ASN A 153 -0.76 -0.28 -6.25
N SER A 154 -0.25 -1.10 -5.33
CA SER A 154 -0.80 -2.43 -5.09
C SER A 154 -2.20 -2.44 -4.46
N LEU A 155 -2.62 -1.34 -3.79
CA LEU A 155 -3.99 -1.15 -3.33
C LEU A 155 -4.96 -0.84 -4.47
N LEU A 156 -4.50 -0.10 -5.48
CA LEU A 156 -5.33 0.35 -6.60
C LEU A 156 -5.33 -0.67 -7.75
N ASN A 157 -4.21 -1.35 -7.96
CA ASN A 157 -4.03 -2.35 -9.01
C ASN A 157 -3.90 -3.74 -8.38
N THR A 158 -5.01 -4.46 -8.31
CA THR A 158 -5.09 -5.78 -7.64
C THR A 158 -4.67 -6.95 -8.54
N GLY A 159 -4.16 -6.71 -9.72
CA GLY A 159 -3.68 -7.75 -10.63
C GLY A 159 -3.90 -7.43 -12.10
N ILE A 160 -3.74 -8.44 -12.93
CA ILE A 160 -4.00 -8.37 -14.37
C ILE A 160 -5.52 -8.43 -14.56
N ASP A 161 -6.10 -7.39 -15.13
CA ASP A 161 -7.51 -7.37 -15.48
C ASP A 161 -7.80 -8.43 -16.55
N ARG A 162 -8.97 -9.07 -16.42
CA ARG A 162 -9.44 -9.99 -17.44
C ARG A 162 -9.66 -9.20 -18.74
N PRO A 163 -9.15 -9.67 -19.89
CA PRO A 163 -9.43 -9.02 -21.16
C PRO A 163 -10.93 -8.88 -21.39
N ASP A 164 -11.38 -7.72 -21.87
CA ASP A 164 -12.79 -7.41 -22.13
C ASP A 164 -13.44 -8.37 -23.12
N SER A 165 -12.63 -8.97 -24.01
CA SER A 165 -13.05 -9.97 -24.98
C SER A 165 -12.25 -11.26 -24.79
N TYR A 166 -12.71 -12.12 -23.89
CA TYR A 166 -12.16 -13.46 -23.77
C TYR A 166 -12.95 -14.39 -24.68
N SER A 167 -12.44 -14.62 -25.90
CA SER A 167 -13.01 -15.57 -26.85
C SER A 167 -12.01 -16.69 -27.16
N SER A 168 -12.54 -17.86 -27.59
CA SER A 168 -11.72 -18.97 -28.06
C SER A 168 -10.80 -18.55 -29.22
N ASP A 169 -11.29 -17.69 -30.09
CA ASP A 169 -10.58 -17.20 -31.28
C ASP A 169 -9.36 -16.32 -30.87
N LEU A 170 -9.50 -15.53 -29.79
CA LEU A 170 -8.38 -14.74 -29.25
C LEU A 170 -7.29 -15.64 -28.66
N VAL A 171 -7.67 -16.68 -27.93
CA VAL A 171 -6.73 -17.67 -27.38
C VAL A 171 -6.00 -18.39 -28.50
N GLU A 172 -6.71 -18.83 -29.55
CA GLU A 172 -6.13 -19.51 -30.70
C GLU A 172 -5.16 -18.61 -31.47
N SER A 173 -5.48 -17.33 -31.66
CA SER A 173 -4.58 -16.36 -32.28
C SER A 173 -3.30 -16.11 -31.48
N ILE A 174 -3.40 -16.08 -30.12
CA ILE A 174 -2.22 -15.96 -29.25
C ILE A 174 -1.35 -17.21 -29.30
N VAL A 175 -1.95 -18.39 -29.25
CA VAL A 175 -1.22 -19.67 -29.36
C VAL A 175 -0.50 -19.78 -30.70
N GLU A 176 -1.17 -19.42 -31.79
CA GLU A 176 -0.56 -19.42 -33.13
C GLU A 176 0.59 -18.42 -33.25
N SER A 177 0.49 -17.25 -32.62
CA SER A 177 1.58 -16.28 -32.55
C SER A 177 2.79 -16.77 -31.76
N LEU A 178 2.55 -17.54 -30.70
CA LEU A 178 3.62 -18.15 -29.88
C LEU A 178 4.32 -19.29 -30.62
N ASP A 179 3.55 -20.17 -31.28
CA ASP A 179 4.12 -21.27 -32.08
C ASP A 179 5.01 -20.75 -33.23
N ASN A 180 4.57 -19.69 -33.89
CA ASN A 180 5.38 -19.04 -34.93
C ASN A 180 6.64 -18.38 -34.37
N SER A 181 6.62 -17.85 -33.14
CA SER A 181 7.80 -17.26 -32.51
C SER A 181 8.85 -18.30 -32.11
N VAL A 182 8.42 -19.49 -31.70
CA VAL A 182 9.31 -20.61 -31.35
C VAL A 182 9.98 -21.19 -32.59
N ALA A 183 9.28 -21.24 -33.72
CA ALA A 183 9.85 -21.72 -34.99
C ALA A 183 11.02 -20.87 -35.53
N TYR A 184 11.10 -19.60 -35.19
CA TYR A 184 12.20 -18.70 -35.54
C TYR A 184 13.40 -18.77 -34.59
N ALA A 185 13.30 -19.44 -33.46
CA ALA A 185 14.36 -19.54 -32.43
C ALA A 185 15.11 -20.89 -32.48
N ALA A 186 14.81 -21.77 -33.41
CA ALA A 186 15.56 -23.00 -33.62
C ALA A 186 16.78 -22.73 -34.54
N PRO A 187 18.02 -23.14 -34.13
CA PRO A 187 19.24 -22.92 -34.88
C PRO A 187 19.30 -23.76 -36.17
#